data_da85dd733a8920c7a41caa5505c9e3ba
#
_entry.id   da85dd733a8920c7a41caa5505c9e3ba
#
_cell.length_a   1.000
_cell.length_b   1.000
_cell.length_c   1.000
_cell.angle_alpha   90.00
_cell.angle_beta   90.00
_cell.angle_gamma   90.00
#
_symmetry.space_group_name_H-M   'P 1'
#
loop_
_entity.id
_entity.type
_entity.pdbx_description
1 polymer ?
#
loop_
_entity_poly.entity_id
_entity_poly.type
_entity_poly.pdbx_seq_one_letter_code
_entity_poly.pdbx_strand_id
1 'polypeptide(L)'
;MSQLRKIRYRLFAWRSFPKLQPAEEPIDVVIPIIAKDLKILPLCLEGVRMCVVHPIKQIYIVAPAQPEIIQFCNDHQLQFVDETSVFGFAPKDLHLQLDYGNGLTGDRSGWLFQQLVKLSGKVGTCRYYLCIDADHVLIRPHVFLTNDHKTVFYMSYEEHQPYYDNIHQLLPELKLHHLSYVDHKMLFDKEQLKKLHQAISKQSGESWIDTILNSYNRHCHAGFSEFELYGNFVMEKVCRPWLQKRLPYKCLADYETLRRKWSGSRWSLTFPDYMRQNITVQV
;
A
#
# COMPACT_ATOMS: atom_id res chain seq x y z
N MET A 1 13.38 4.68 15.14
CA MET A 1 13.20 3.20 14.99
C MET A 1 13.92 2.46 16.10
N SER A 2 13.21 1.66 16.90
CA SER A 2 13.83 0.94 18.01
C SER A 2 14.75 -0.18 17.50
N GLN A 3 15.94 -0.32 18.12
CA GLN A 3 16.87 -1.42 17.80
C GLN A 3 16.21 -2.79 18.05
N LEU A 4 15.34 -2.87 19.02
CA LEU A 4 14.61 -4.08 19.38
C LEU A 4 13.71 -4.58 18.24
N ARG A 5 13.02 -3.68 17.53
CA ARG A 5 12.16 -4.04 16.39
C ARG A 5 12.98 -4.58 15.22
N LYS A 6 14.15 -3.99 14.94
CA LYS A 6 15.09 -4.52 13.93
C LYS A 6 15.61 -5.91 14.28
N ILE A 7 15.92 -6.17 15.56
CA ILE A 7 16.36 -7.50 16.04
C ILE A 7 15.22 -8.52 15.86
N ARG A 8 14.01 -8.18 16.31
CA ARG A 8 12.82 -9.03 16.12
C ARG A 8 12.57 -9.36 14.66
N TYR A 9 12.67 -8.37 13.77
CA TYR A 9 12.53 -8.59 12.33
C TYR A 9 13.63 -9.52 11.77
N ARG A 10 14.89 -9.33 12.17
CA ARG A 10 15.99 -10.19 11.73
C ARG A 10 15.76 -11.65 12.16
N LEU A 11 15.37 -11.86 13.41
CA LEU A 11 15.02 -13.19 13.91
C LEU A 11 13.83 -13.79 13.16
N PHE A 12 12.81 -12.98 12.86
CA PHE A 12 11.68 -13.39 12.04
C PHE A 12 12.12 -13.77 10.61
N ALA A 13 12.90 -12.90 9.94
CA ALA A 13 13.35 -13.11 8.56
C ALA A 13 14.33 -14.28 8.41
N TRP A 14 15.01 -14.67 9.48
CA TRP A 14 15.94 -15.81 9.49
C TRP A 14 15.26 -17.17 9.67
N ARG A 15 13.98 -17.18 10.03
CA ARG A 15 13.22 -18.43 10.14
C ARG A 15 13.08 -19.12 8.79
N SER A 16 13.06 -20.46 8.81
CA SER A 16 12.57 -21.21 7.67
C SER A 16 11.05 -21.10 7.56
N PHE A 17 10.58 -20.80 6.38
CA PHE A 17 9.15 -20.71 6.09
C PHE A 17 8.74 -21.83 5.13
N PRO A 18 7.64 -22.54 5.38
CA PRO A 18 7.12 -23.52 4.45
C PRO A 18 6.76 -22.86 3.12
N LYS A 19 6.90 -23.62 2.02
CA LYS A 19 6.46 -23.16 0.71
C LYS A 19 4.94 -22.94 0.76
N LEU A 20 4.52 -21.75 0.30
CA LEU A 20 3.10 -21.44 0.19
C LEU A 20 2.51 -22.10 -1.06
N GLN A 21 1.30 -22.64 -0.93
CA GLN A 21 0.48 -23.05 -2.05
C GLN A 21 -0.45 -21.89 -2.39
N PRO A 22 -0.36 -21.30 -3.60
CA PRO A 22 -1.23 -20.19 -3.99
C PRO A 22 -2.66 -20.67 -4.24
N ALA A 23 -3.65 -19.82 -3.96
CA ALA A 23 -5.00 -20.01 -4.44
C ALA A 23 -5.04 -19.85 -5.97
N GLU A 24 -5.91 -20.61 -6.63
CA GLU A 24 -6.18 -20.49 -8.07
C GLU A 24 -7.23 -19.40 -8.38
N GLU A 25 -7.84 -18.83 -7.33
CA GLU A 25 -8.83 -17.77 -7.46
C GLU A 25 -8.22 -16.52 -8.09
N PRO A 26 -8.87 -15.94 -9.13
CA PRO A 26 -8.37 -14.75 -9.79
C PRO A 26 -8.46 -13.54 -8.87
N ILE A 27 -7.49 -12.66 -8.98
CA ILE A 27 -7.44 -11.38 -8.27
C ILE A 27 -7.43 -10.21 -9.26
N ASP A 28 -7.93 -9.07 -8.82
CA ASP A 28 -7.70 -7.80 -9.49
C ASP A 28 -6.41 -7.15 -8.95
N VAL A 29 -5.80 -6.26 -9.73
CA VAL A 29 -4.70 -5.41 -9.28
C VAL A 29 -5.13 -3.95 -9.37
N VAL A 30 -4.89 -3.17 -8.33
CA VAL A 30 -5.26 -1.75 -8.24
C VAL A 30 -4.00 -0.94 -7.97
N ILE A 31 -3.70 0.00 -8.86
CA ILE A 31 -2.52 0.87 -8.78
C ILE A 31 -2.98 2.32 -8.79
N PRO A 32 -3.06 2.99 -7.63
CA PRO A 32 -3.28 4.43 -7.57
C PRO A 32 -2.05 5.18 -8.06
N ILE A 33 -2.23 6.12 -8.99
CA ILE A 33 -1.14 6.92 -9.56
C ILE A 33 -1.52 8.38 -9.76
N ILE A 34 -0.51 9.20 -10.00
CA ILE A 34 -0.63 10.52 -10.62
C ILE A 34 0.36 10.60 -11.79
N ALA A 35 0.26 11.62 -12.64
CA ALA A 35 1.04 11.69 -13.90
C ALA A 35 2.56 11.50 -13.73
N LYS A 36 3.14 11.98 -12.63
CA LYS A 36 4.58 11.79 -12.35
C LYS A 36 5.01 10.32 -12.26
N ASP A 37 4.09 9.40 -11.98
CA ASP A 37 4.37 7.98 -11.79
C ASP A 37 4.43 7.21 -13.12
N LEU A 38 3.94 7.78 -14.23
CA LEU A 38 3.96 7.17 -15.56
C LEU A 38 5.36 6.71 -16.00
N LYS A 39 6.41 7.39 -15.52
CA LYS A 39 7.80 7.03 -15.85
C LYS A 39 8.23 5.69 -15.26
N ILE A 40 7.75 5.34 -14.08
CA ILE A 40 8.14 4.11 -13.37
C ILE A 40 7.11 3.00 -13.52
N LEU A 41 5.87 3.36 -13.80
CA LEU A 41 4.74 2.43 -13.92
C LEU A 41 4.99 1.23 -14.83
N PRO A 42 5.68 1.34 -16.00
CA PRO A 42 6.00 0.19 -16.83
C PRO A 42 6.76 -0.92 -16.10
N LEU A 43 7.71 -0.56 -15.23
CA LEU A 43 8.47 -1.54 -14.44
C LEU A 43 7.61 -2.19 -13.33
N CYS A 44 6.74 -1.41 -12.71
CA CYS A 44 5.76 -1.96 -11.76
C CYS A 44 4.86 -2.99 -12.46
N LEU A 45 4.31 -2.67 -13.63
CA LEU A 45 3.46 -3.55 -14.44
C LEU A 45 4.19 -4.82 -14.87
N GLU A 46 5.45 -4.71 -15.30
CA GLU A 46 6.29 -5.87 -15.61
C GLU A 46 6.42 -6.78 -14.38
N GLY A 47 6.79 -6.19 -13.23
CA GLY A 47 6.90 -6.92 -11.98
C GLY A 47 5.61 -7.61 -11.56
N VAL A 48 4.46 -6.93 -11.70
CA VAL A 48 3.12 -7.49 -11.42
C VAL A 48 2.84 -8.69 -12.33
N ARG A 49 2.99 -8.52 -13.64
CA ARG A 49 2.69 -9.59 -14.62
C ARG A 49 3.60 -10.80 -14.49
N MET A 50 4.87 -10.60 -14.10
CA MET A 50 5.86 -11.68 -14.00
C MET A 50 5.90 -12.35 -12.61
N CYS A 51 5.59 -11.63 -11.56
CA CYS A 51 5.87 -12.07 -10.20
C CYS A 51 4.63 -12.30 -9.32
N VAL A 52 3.44 -11.85 -9.71
CA VAL A 52 2.20 -12.25 -9.04
C VAL A 52 1.83 -13.65 -9.53
N VAL A 53 1.81 -14.63 -8.61
CA VAL A 53 1.57 -16.04 -9.00
C VAL A 53 0.10 -16.40 -9.17
N HIS A 54 -0.81 -15.48 -8.80
CA HIS A 54 -2.25 -15.67 -8.95
C HIS A 54 -2.71 -15.29 -10.36
N PRO A 55 -3.79 -15.89 -10.90
CA PRO A 55 -4.43 -15.39 -12.09
C PRO A 55 -4.87 -13.93 -11.89
N ILE A 56 -4.37 -13.02 -12.71
CA ILE A 56 -4.79 -11.61 -12.70
C ILE A 56 -5.96 -11.47 -13.66
N LYS A 57 -7.14 -11.08 -13.15
CA LYS A 57 -8.32 -10.86 -13.99
C LYS A 57 -8.20 -9.52 -14.73
N GLN A 58 -7.88 -8.46 -14.00
CA GLN A 58 -7.75 -7.11 -14.56
C GLN A 58 -6.78 -6.26 -13.73
N ILE A 59 -6.07 -5.34 -14.40
CA ILE A 59 -5.25 -4.30 -13.75
C ILE A 59 -5.97 -2.97 -13.91
N TYR A 60 -6.26 -2.31 -12.79
CA TYR A 60 -6.93 -1.02 -12.71
C TYR A 60 -5.92 0.06 -12.32
N ILE A 61 -5.93 1.14 -13.09
CA ILE A 61 -5.20 2.37 -12.76
C ILE A 61 -6.21 3.38 -12.22
N VAL A 62 -6.07 3.75 -10.96
CA VAL A 62 -6.92 4.76 -10.32
C VAL A 62 -6.18 6.07 -10.27
N ALA A 63 -6.68 7.08 -10.98
CA ALA A 63 -5.95 8.33 -11.19
C ALA A 63 -6.89 9.50 -11.55
N PRO A 64 -6.40 10.76 -11.48
CA PRO A 64 -7.08 11.88 -12.10
C PRO A 64 -7.29 11.64 -13.61
N ALA A 65 -8.42 12.11 -14.17
CA ALA A 65 -8.76 11.96 -15.59
C ALA A 65 -7.89 12.87 -16.48
N GLN A 66 -6.60 12.57 -16.55
CA GLN A 66 -5.61 13.28 -17.38
C GLN A 66 -5.39 12.52 -18.69
N PRO A 67 -5.33 13.22 -19.86
CA PRO A 67 -5.21 12.59 -21.17
C PRO A 67 -4.03 11.61 -21.28
N GLU A 68 -2.87 11.97 -20.74
CA GLU A 68 -1.67 11.14 -20.78
C GLU A 68 -1.82 9.84 -19.99
N ILE A 69 -2.56 9.85 -18.89
CA ILE A 69 -2.82 8.63 -18.09
C ILE A 69 -3.82 7.73 -18.83
N ILE A 70 -4.88 8.32 -19.37
CA ILE A 70 -5.90 7.59 -20.13
C ILE A 70 -5.26 6.94 -21.35
N GLN A 71 -4.43 7.69 -22.10
CA GLN A 71 -3.71 7.17 -23.27
C GLN A 71 -2.78 6.01 -22.87
N PHE A 72 -2.01 6.17 -21.79
CA PHE A 72 -1.14 5.11 -21.27
C PHE A 72 -1.94 3.84 -20.95
N CYS A 73 -3.10 3.98 -20.30
CA CYS A 73 -3.96 2.83 -20.00
C CYS A 73 -4.43 2.11 -21.28
N ASN A 74 -4.83 2.85 -22.30
CA ASN A 74 -5.25 2.28 -23.58
C ASN A 74 -4.10 1.52 -24.27
N ASP A 75 -2.91 2.13 -24.31
CA ASP A 75 -1.72 1.55 -24.96
C ASP A 75 -1.25 0.26 -24.28
N HIS A 76 -1.47 0.15 -22.96
CA HIS A 76 -1.03 -0.99 -22.16
C HIS A 76 -2.16 -1.98 -21.76
N GLN A 77 -3.38 -1.81 -22.34
CA GLN A 77 -4.56 -2.64 -22.06
C GLN A 77 -4.92 -2.70 -20.58
N LEU A 78 -4.88 -1.53 -19.92
CA LEU A 78 -5.23 -1.36 -18.51
C LEU A 78 -6.62 -0.73 -18.39
N GLN A 79 -7.31 -1.00 -17.30
CA GLN A 79 -8.59 -0.38 -17.02
C GLN A 79 -8.37 0.94 -16.27
N PHE A 80 -8.64 2.06 -16.92
CA PHE A 80 -8.65 3.36 -16.26
C PHE A 80 -9.89 3.51 -15.37
N VAL A 81 -9.68 4.06 -14.16
CA VAL A 81 -10.75 4.46 -13.22
C VAL A 81 -10.47 5.88 -12.77
N ASP A 82 -11.39 6.79 -13.05
CA ASP A 82 -11.33 8.15 -12.50
C ASP A 82 -11.41 8.08 -10.97
N GLU A 83 -10.41 8.62 -10.29
CA GLU A 83 -10.33 8.56 -8.82
C GLU A 83 -11.56 9.16 -8.14
N THR A 84 -12.16 10.21 -8.74
CA THR A 84 -13.35 10.87 -8.19
C THR A 84 -14.58 9.97 -8.22
N SER A 85 -14.65 9.02 -9.17
CA SER A 85 -15.76 8.08 -9.30
C SER A 85 -15.81 7.05 -8.14
N VAL A 86 -14.71 6.85 -7.43
CA VAL A 86 -14.64 5.87 -6.32
C VAL A 86 -15.52 6.29 -5.15
N PHE A 87 -15.52 7.57 -4.83
CA PHE A 87 -16.29 8.10 -3.68
C PHE A 87 -17.36 9.11 -4.07
N GLY A 88 -17.35 9.66 -5.29
CA GLY A 88 -18.23 10.72 -5.74
C GLY A 88 -17.76 12.13 -5.35
N PHE A 89 -16.51 12.26 -4.85
CA PHE A 89 -15.86 13.51 -4.51
C PHE A 89 -14.38 13.50 -4.89
N ALA A 90 -13.76 14.66 -5.02
CA ALA A 90 -12.36 14.79 -5.38
C ALA A 90 -11.43 14.78 -4.13
N PRO A 91 -10.12 14.46 -4.29
CA PRO A 91 -9.17 14.50 -3.17
C PRO A 91 -9.19 15.82 -2.38
N LYS A 92 -9.30 16.96 -3.04
CA LYS A 92 -9.35 18.29 -2.41
C LYS A 92 -10.53 18.47 -1.45
N ASP A 93 -11.62 17.74 -1.66
CA ASP A 93 -12.84 17.86 -0.85
C ASP A 93 -12.67 17.22 0.54
N LEU A 94 -11.59 16.48 0.80
CA LEU A 94 -11.21 16.02 2.14
C LEU A 94 -10.74 17.15 3.05
N HIS A 95 -10.28 18.28 2.49
CA HIS A 95 -9.80 19.45 3.26
C HIS A 95 -8.80 19.09 4.37
N LEU A 96 -7.87 18.13 4.10
CA LEU A 96 -6.86 17.72 5.06
C LEU A 96 -5.68 18.69 5.05
N GLN A 97 -5.89 19.83 5.67
CA GLN A 97 -4.82 20.81 5.92
C GLN A 97 -4.07 20.44 7.19
N LEU A 98 -2.73 20.39 7.10
CA LEU A 98 -1.85 20.14 8.22
C LEU A 98 -1.24 21.42 8.73
N ASP A 99 -1.00 21.47 10.03
CA ASP A 99 -0.29 22.53 10.74
C ASP A 99 0.96 21.95 11.37
N TYR A 100 2.13 22.25 10.80
CA TYR A 100 3.42 21.81 11.32
C TYR A 100 4.00 22.74 12.40
N GLY A 101 3.24 23.78 12.80
CA GLY A 101 3.70 24.84 13.69
C GLY A 101 4.50 25.93 12.96
N ASN A 102 4.77 27.03 13.67
CA ASN A 102 5.51 28.17 13.13
C ASN A 102 4.97 28.75 11.80
N GLY A 103 3.66 28.62 11.54
CA GLY A 103 3.04 29.08 10.31
C GLY A 103 3.27 28.19 9.08
N LEU A 104 3.90 27.04 9.25
CA LEU A 104 4.09 26.05 8.18
C LEU A 104 2.85 25.17 8.06
N THR A 105 2.27 25.14 6.88
CA THR A 105 1.08 24.31 6.55
C THR A 105 1.35 23.40 5.37
N GLY A 106 0.54 22.39 5.19
CA GLY A 106 0.61 21.49 4.04
C GLY A 106 -0.72 20.81 3.76
N ASP A 107 -1.01 20.57 2.49
CA ASP A 107 -2.19 19.80 2.08
C ASP A 107 -1.82 18.34 1.88
N ARG A 108 -2.50 17.44 2.60
CA ARG A 108 -2.34 15.99 2.51
C ARG A 108 -3.60 15.28 2.01
N SER A 109 -4.58 16.03 1.51
CA SER A 109 -5.84 15.49 1.00
C SER A 109 -5.61 14.44 -0.09
N GLY A 110 -4.76 14.71 -1.08
CA GLY A 110 -4.44 13.76 -2.14
C GLY A 110 -3.77 12.48 -1.63
N TRP A 111 -2.86 12.62 -0.67
CA TRP A 111 -2.19 11.46 -0.09
C TRP A 111 -3.17 10.59 0.72
N LEU A 112 -4.00 11.19 1.59
CA LEU A 112 -5.00 10.43 2.34
C LEU A 112 -6.02 9.80 1.41
N PHE A 113 -6.45 10.51 0.37
CA PHE A 113 -7.40 10.00 -0.61
C PHE A 113 -6.92 8.70 -1.24
N GLN A 114 -5.64 8.61 -1.63
CA GLN A 114 -5.06 7.36 -2.15
C GLN A 114 -5.12 6.22 -1.12
N GLN A 115 -4.89 6.49 0.17
CA GLN A 115 -5.03 5.47 1.21
C GLN A 115 -6.49 5.00 1.34
N LEU A 116 -7.44 5.92 1.27
CA LEU A 116 -8.88 5.60 1.29
C LEU A 116 -9.30 4.79 0.06
N VAL A 117 -8.78 5.13 -1.13
CA VAL A 117 -9.01 4.34 -2.36
C VAL A 117 -8.55 2.89 -2.18
N LYS A 118 -7.36 2.67 -1.62
CA LYS A 118 -6.83 1.32 -1.33
C LYS A 118 -7.73 0.55 -0.36
N LEU A 119 -8.34 1.22 0.61
CA LEU A 119 -9.28 0.62 1.58
C LEU A 119 -10.71 0.50 1.06
N SER A 120 -11.07 1.11 -0.07
CA SER A 120 -12.48 1.27 -0.48
C SER A 120 -13.21 -0.03 -0.76
N GLY A 121 -12.52 -1.03 -1.31
CA GLY A 121 -13.15 -2.24 -1.83
C GLY A 121 -14.03 -2.00 -3.07
N LYS A 122 -14.07 -0.77 -3.62
CA LYS A 122 -14.98 -0.37 -4.69
C LYS A 122 -14.41 -0.58 -6.10
N VAL A 123 -13.08 -0.73 -6.23
CA VAL A 123 -12.42 -0.94 -7.52
C VAL A 123 -12.32 -2.42 -7.81
N GLY A 124 -12.55 -2.77 -9.08
CA GLY A 124 -12.47 -4.15 -9.56
C GLY A 124 -13.69 -5.01 -9.23
N THR A 125 -13.71 -6.20 -9.80
CA THR A 125 -14.85 -7.15 -9.75
C THR A 125 -14.56 -8.41 -8.95
N CYS A 126 -13.26 -8.75 -8.72
CA CYS A 126 -12.87 -9.86 -7.87
C CYS A 126 -13.16 -9.56 -6.39
N ARG A 127 -13.32 -10.60 -5.58
CA ARG A 127 -13.37 -10.48 -4.12
C ARG A 127 -12.04 -9.94 -3.57
N TYR A 128 -10.94 -10.46 -4.10
CA TYR A 128 -9.59 -10.07 -3.70
C TYR A 128 -8.97 -9.12 -4.72
N TYR A 129 -8.27 -8.11 -4.23
CA TYR A 129 -7.47 -7.24 -5.09
C TYR A 129 -6.14 -6.89 -4.43
N LEU A 130 -5.08 -6.92 -5.23
CA LEU A 130 -3.75 -6.48 -4.83
C LEU A 130 -3.62 -4.99 -5.08
N CYS A 131 -3.47 -4.20 -4.02
CA CYS A 131 -2.94 -2.83 -4.17
C CYS A 131 -1.42 -2.88 -4.18
N ILE A 132 -0.83 -2.11 -5.10
CA ILE A 132 0.62 -1.92 -5.18
C ILE A 132 0.93 -0.48 -5.57
N ASP A 133 1.93 0.13 -4.91
CA ASP A 133 2.39 1.47 -5.24
C ASP A 133 3.18 1.43 -6.57
N ALA A 134 2.99 2.44 -7.42
CA ALA A 134 3.59 2.47 -8.76
C ALA A 134 5.13 2.47 -8.76
N ASP A 135 5.74 2.91 -7.66
CA ASP A 135 7.19 2.95 -7.46
C ASP A 135 7.77 1.67 -6.85
N HIS A 136 6.93 0.63 -6.71
CA HIS A 136 7.30 -0.67 -6.15
C HIS A 136 7.31 -1.75 -7.24
N VAL A 137 8.45 -2.40 -7.42
CA VAL A 137 8.68 -3.38 -8.50
C VAL A 137 8.97 -4.76 -7.90
N LEU A 138 8.11 -5.72 -8.18
CA LEU A 138 8.32 -7.11 -7.80
C LEU A 138 9.39 -7.74 -8.70
N ILE A 139 10.35 -8.46 -8.13
CA ILE A 139 11.45 -9.10 -8.88
C ILE A 139 11.56 -10.60 -8.62
N ARG A 140 10.67 -11.15 -7.80
CA ARG A 140 10.54 -12.60 -7.53
C ARG A 140 9.06 -12.97 -7.35
N PRO A 141 8.69 -14.26 -7.54
CA PRO A 141 7.31 -14.71 -7.35
C PRO A 141 6.76 -14.41 -5.96
N HIS A 142 5.54 -13.84 -5.90
CA HIS A 142 4.82 -13.53 -4.67
C HIS A 142 3.50 -14.27 -4.59
N VAL A 143 3.25 -14.90 -3.46
CA VAL A 143 1.94 -15.46 -3.09
C VAL A 143 1.25 -14.49 -2.16
N PHE A 144 0.05 -14.02 -2.51
CA PHE A 144 -0.73 -13.08 -1.71
C PHE A 144 -1.96 -13.73 -1.06
N LEU A 145 -2.40 -14.90 -1.58
CA LEU A 145 -3.51 -15.68 -1.06
C LEU A 145 -3.12 -17.16 -1.08
N THR A 146 -3.26 -17.84 0.05
CA THR A 146 -2.99 -19.28 0.13
C THR A 146 -4.19 -20.09 -0.36
N ASN A 147 -3.98 -21.36 -0.72
CA ASN A 147 -5.04 -22.26 -1.15
C ASN A 147 -6.11 -22.52 -0.06
N ASP A 148 -5.83 -22.25 1.20
CA ASP A 148 -6.79 -22.24 2.31
C ASP A 148 -7.33 -20.83 2.60
N HIS A 149 -7.25 -19.92 1.61
CA HIS A 149 -7.81 -18.56 1.60
C HIS A 149 -7.31 -17.63 2.71
N LYS A 150 -6.08 -17.84 3.21
CA LYS A 150 -5.44 -16.90 4.13
C LYS A 150 -4.65 -15.84 3.36
N THR A 151 -4.85 -14.57 3.70
CA THR A 151 -4.06 -13.47 3.14
C THR A 151 -2.60 -13.56 3.60
N VAL A 152 -1.66 -13.36 2.67
CA VAL A 152 -0.23 -13.33 2.97
C VAL A 152 0.24 -11.88 3.06
N PHE A 153 0.72 -11.49 4.24
CA PHE A 153 1.30 -10.18 4.50
C PHE A 153 2.82 -10.25 4.60
N TYR A 154 3.49 -9.29 3.97
CA TYR A 154 4.94 -9.14 4.00
C TYR A 154 5.33 -8.11 5.03
N MET A 155 5.83 -8.58 6.18
CA MET A 155 6.10 -7.77 7.36
C MET A 155 7.41 -7.00 7.23
N SER A 156 7.40 -5.74 7.65
CA SER A 156 8.58 -4.90 7.75
C SER A 156 8.96 -4.60 9.21
N TYR A 157 10.06 -3.87 9.40
CA TYR A 157 10.47 -3.36 10.71
C TYR A 157 10.20 -1.86 10.87
N GLU A 158 9.41 -1.29 9.97
CA GLU A 158 9.04 0.13 10.08
C GLU A 158 8.33 0.40 11.40
N GLU A 159 8.55 1.59 11.94
CA GLU A 159 7.95 2.03 13.20
C GLU A 159 7.62 3.50 13.06
N HIS A 160 6.33 3.78 13.10
CA HIS A 160 5.82 5.14 13.05
C HIS A 160 4.66 5.27 14.03
N GLN A 161 4.96 5.82 15.21
CA GLN A 161 4.01 5.88 16.32
C GLN A 161 2.67 6.51 15.95
N PRO A 162 2.59 7.57 15.13
CA PRO A 162 1.31 8.16 14.73
C PRO A 162 0.35 7.19 14.05
N TYR A 163 0.83 6.15 13.34
CA TYR A 163 -0.06 5.12 12.78
C TYR A 163 -0.75 4.32 13.86
N TYR A 164 0.00 3.95 14.90
CA TYR A 164 -0.54 3.16 16.03
C TYR A 164 -1.48 3.97 16.89
N ASP A 165 -1.16 5.23 17.14
CA ASP A 165 -2.02 6.16 17.88
C ASP A 165 -3.36 6.35 17.14
N ASN A 166 -3.32 6.51 15.81
CA ASN A 166 -4.53 6.61 14.99
C ASN A 166 -5.36 5.31 15.03
N ILE A 167 -4.72 4.14 14.91
CA ILE A 167 -5.43 2.85 14.99
C ILE A 167 -6.10 2.69 16.35
N HIS A 168 -5.47 3.09 17.45
CA HIS A 168 -6.07 3.05 18.79
C HIS A 168 -7.26 4.00 18.93
N GLN A 169 -7.27 5.14 18.23
CA GLN A 169 -8.44 6.02 18.18
C GLN A 169 -9.59 5.39 17.38
N LEU A 170 -9.29 4.77 16.24
CA LEU A 170 -10.27 4.14 15.36
C LEU A 170 -10.85 2.85 15.95
N LEU A 171 -10.01 2.02 16.53
CA LEU A 171 -10.35 0.69 17.04
C LEU A 171 -9.56 0.42 18.34
N PRO A 172 -10.01 0.94 19.51
CA PRO A 172 -9.27 0.86 20.78
C PRO A 172 -8.92 -0.56 21.24
N GLU A 173 -9.78 -1.53 20.91
CA GLU A 173 -9.60 -2.94 21.32
C GLU A 173 -8.70 -3.74 20.37
N LEU A 174 -8.24 -3.13 19.26
CA LEU A 174 -7.44 -3.83 18.26
C LEU A 174 -6.01 -4.06 18.78
N LYS A 175 -5.62 -5.33 18.87
CA LYS A 175 -4.26 -5.72 19.25
C LYS A 175 -3.30 -5.52 18.09
N LEU A 176 -2.26 -4.71 18.31
CA LEU A 176 -1.26 -4.41 17.30
C LEU A 176 -0.16 -5.48 17.26
N HIS A 177 0.27 -5.83 16.07
CA HIS A 177 1.40 -6.73 15.88
C HIS A 177 2.73 -6.00 16.15
N HIS A 178 3.73 -6.74 16.61
CA HIS A 178 5.05 -6.19 16.96
C HIS A 178 5.95 -5.87 15.75
N LEU A 179 5.60 -6.33 14.53
CA LEU A 179 6.19 -5.95 13.25
C LEU A 179 5.17 -5.15 12.45
N SER A 180 5.65 -4.42 11.45
CA SER A 180 4.82 -3.52 10.64
C SER A 180 4.27 -4.22 9.39
N TYR A 181 3.06 -3.83 9.00
CA TYR A 181 2.42 -4.24 7.75
C TYR A 181 2.70 -3.27 6.58
N VAL A 182 3.42 -2.17 6.80
CA VAL A 182 3.77 -1.24 5.71
C VAL A 182 4.74 -1.90 4.74
N ASP A 183 4.31 -2.10 3.49
CA ASP A 183 5.07 -2.85 2.47
C ASP A 183 4.83 -2.39 1.02
N HIS A 184 4.28 -1.24 0.75
CA HIS A 184 3.98 -0.74 -0.60
C HIS A 184 3.13 -1.67 -1.49
N LYS A 185 2.69 -2.82 -0.97
CA LYS A 185 1.78 -3.78 -1.62
C LYS A 185 1.01 -4.57 -0.58
N MET A 186 -0.26 -4.83 -0.85
CA MET A 186 -1.11 -5.62 0.04
C MET A 186 -2.32 -6.17 -0.69
N LEU A 187 -2.65 -7.44 -0.45
CA LEU A 187 -3.90 -8.02 -0.90
C LEU A 187 -5.02 -7.65 0.08
N PHE A 188 -6.09 -7.08 -0.44
CA PHE A 188 -7.30 -6.78 0.29
C PHE A 188 -8.41 -7.77 -0.07
N ASP A 189 -9.17 -8.20 0.93
CA ASP A 189 -10.41 -8.97 0.81
C ASP A 189 -11.59 -8.02 1.05
N LYS A 190 -12.47 -7.86 0.07
CA LYS A 190 -13.64 -6.96 0.14
C LYS A 190 -14.56 -7.29 1.32
N GLU A 191 -14.66 -8.58 1.69
CA GLU A 191 -15.46 -8.99 2.85
C GLU A 191 -14.82 -8.55 4.17
N GLN A 192 -13.49 -8.62 4.29
CA GLN A 192 -12.80 -8.10 5.47
C GLN A 192 -12.85 -6.58 5.55
N LEU A 193 -12.75 -5.89 4.40
CA LEU A 193 -12.91 -4.43 4.34
C LEU A 193 -14.30 -4.00 4.78
N LYS A 194 -15.35 -4.68 4.35
CA LYS A 194 -16.72 -4.40 4.79
C LYS A 194 -16.85 -4.49 6.32
N LYS A 195 -16.25 -5.54 6.92
CA LYS A 195 -16.22 -5.69 8.39
C LYS A 195 -15.42 -4.57 9.06
N LEU A 196 -14.27 -4.20 8.49
CA LEU A 196 -13.44 -3.08 8.98
C LEU A 196 -14.21 -1.76 8.96
N HIS A 197 -14.86 -1.44 7.83
CA HIS A 197 -15.67 -0.22 7.71
C HIS A 197 -16.80 -0.18 8.75
N GLN A 198 -17.49 -1.30 8.94
CA GLN A 198 -18.55 -1.42 9.95
C GLN A 198 -18.01 -1.22 11.38
N ALA A 199 -16.83 -1.79 11.69
CA ALA A 199 -16.22 -1.65 13.01
C ALA A 199 -15.83 -0.19 13.28
N ILE A 200 -15.22 0.50 12.31
CA ILE A 200 -14.85 1.92 12.43
C ILE A 200 -16.10 2.79 12.58
N SER A 201 -17.10 2.61 11.73
CA SER A 201 -18.34 3.40 11.76
C SER A 201 -19.13 3.16 13.04
N LYS A 202 -19.12 1.94 13.60
CA LYS A 202 -19.77 1.63 14.87
C LYS A 202 -19.15 2.37 16.04
N GLN A 203 -17.84 2.59 16.00
CA GLN A 203 -17.10 3.26 17.08
C GLN A 203 -17.46 4.75 17.16
N SER A 204 -17.66 5.44 16.04
CA SER A 204 -17.90 6.89 15.99
C SER A 204 -19.37 7.27 15.76
N GLY A 205 -20.15 6.38 15.15
CA GLY A 205 -21.48 6.71 14.62
C GLY A 205 -21.46 7.43 13.26
N GLU A 206 -20.28 7.69 12.70
CA GLU A 206 -20.06 8.38 11.41
C GLU A 206 -19.70 7.39 10.30
N SER A 207 -19.55 7.87 9.06
CA SER A 207 -18.96 7.06 8.00
C SER A 207 -17.51 6.70 8.34
N TRP A 208 -17.01 5.55 7.87
CA TRP A 208 -15.62 5.15 8.10
C TRP A 208 -14.61 6.17 7.53
N ILE A 209 -14.97 6.88 6.45
CA ILE A 209 -14.13 7.92 5.84
C ILE A 209 -14.04 9.13 6.77
N ASP A 210 -15.19 9.64 7.25
CA ASP A 210 -15.23 10.79 8.14
C ASP A 210 -14.54 10.46 9.47
N THR A 211 -14.73 9.26 9.98
CA THR A 211 -14.04 8.79 11.20
C THR A 211 -12.53 8.82 11.04
N ILE A 212 -11.99 8.31 9.91
CA ILE A 212 -10.55 8.36 9.62
C ILE A 212 -10.08 9.81 9.50
N LEU A 213 -10.82 10.65 8.77
CA LEU A 213 -10.48 12.06 8.57
C LEU A 213 -10.46 12.84 9.90
N ASN A 214 -11.45 12.60 10.77
CA ASN A 214 -11.57 13.26 12.07
C ASN A 214 -10.51 12.77 13.08
N SER A 215 -10.07 11.52 12.99
CA SER A 215 -9.00 10.94 13.82
C SER A 215 -7.59 11.29 13.37
N TYR A 216 -7.43 11.92 12.19
CA TYR A 216 -6.11 12.23 11.66
C TYR A 216 -5.40 13.32 12.47
N ASN A 217 -4.19 13.04 12.94
CA ASN A 217 -3.37 14.05 13.63
C ASN A 217 -2.84 15.08 12.63
N ARG A 218 -3.44 16.28 12.62
CA ARG A 218 -3.11 17.37 11.68
C ARG A 218 -1.75 18.02 11.91
N HIS A 219 -1.03 17.65 12.96
CA HIS A 219 0.37 18.03 13.19
C HIS A 219 1.37 17.00 12.68
N CYS A 220 0.89 15.91 12.06
CA CYS A 220 1.72 14.82 11.58
C CYS A 220 1.60 14.65 10.06
N HIS A 221 2.74 14.68 9.35
CA HIS A 221 2.79 14.51 7.88
C HIS A 221 2.24 13.15 7.42
N ALA A 222 2.43 12.10 8.21
CA ALA A 222 1.96 10.74 7.94
C ALA A 222 1.23 10.18 9.17
N GLY A 223 -0.01 10.65 9.38
CA GLY A 223 -0.83 10.31 10.55
C GLY A 223 -1.67 9.05 10.41
N PHE A 224 -1.70 8.42 9.24
CA PHE A 224 -2.55 7.27 8.93
C PHE A 224 -1.80 6.24 8.06
N SER A 225 -2.10 4.94 8.21
CA SER A 225 -1.64 3.89 7.30
C SER A 225 -2.73 2.84 7.11
N GLU A 226 -3.19 2.72 5.88
CA GLU A 226 -4.14 1.70 5.45
C GLU A 226 -3.59 0.29 5.63
N PHE A 227 -2.29 0.11 5.40
CA PHE A 227 -1.61 -1.18 5.55
C PHE A 227 -1.52 -1.61 7.01
N GLU A 228 -1.16 -0.69 7.92
CA GLU A 228 -1.14 -1.00 9.35
C GLU A 228 -2.54 -1.29 9.88
N LEU A 229 -3.52 -0.46 9.51
CA LEU A 229 -4.90 -0.64 9.96
C LEU A 229 -5.46 -1.99 9.50
N TYR A 230 -5.44 -2.27 8.18
CA TYR A 230 -6.00 -3.49 7.62
C TYR A 230 -5.21 -4.73 8.04
N GLY A 231 -3.88 -4.67 8.01
CA GLY A 231 -3.03 -5.79 8.39
C GLY A 231 -3.20 -6.23 9.83
N ASN A 232 -3.40 -5.29 10.77
CA ASN A 232 -3.71 -5.62 12.16
C ASN A 232 -5.14 -6.14 12.32
N PHE A 233 -6.11 -5.63 11.54
CA PHE A 233 -7.51 -6.04 11.62
C PHE A 233 -7.78 -7.48 11.17
N VAL A 234 -7.13 -7.93 10.09
CA VAL A 234 -7.31 -9.30 9.57
C VAL A 234 -6.74 -10.32 10.55
N MET A 235 -7.58 -11.26 11.02
CA MET A 235 -7.19 -12.26 12.01
C MET A 235 -6.50 -13.48 11.37
N GLU A 236 -7.10 -14.07 10.33
CA GLU A 236 -6.56 -15.25 9.64
C GLU A 236 -5.61 -14.82 8.52
N LYS A 237 -4.32 -14.97 8.77
CA LYS A 237 -3.26 -14.49 7.88
C LYS A 237 -2.00 -15.31 7.98
N VAL A 238 -1.16 -15.21 6.94
CA VAL A 238 0.20 -15.74 6.92
C VAL A 238 1.17 -14.57 6.83
N CYS A 239 2.17 -14.53 7.72
CA CYS A 239 3.19 -13.49 7.70
C CYS A 239 4.48 -13.99 7.06
N ARG A 240 5.10 -13.17 6.22
CA ARG A 240 6.38 -13.40 5.54
C ARG A 240 7.29 -12.19 5.72
N PRO A 241 8.61 -12.36 5.67
CA PRO A 241 9.51 -11.22 5.71
C PRO A 241 9.44 -10.41 4.41
N TRP A 242 9.54 -9.12 4.55
CA TRP A 242 9.42 -8.12 3.50
C TRP A 242 10.50 -8.19 2.39
N LEU A 243 11.77 -8.42 2.75
CA LEU A 243 12.92 -8.58 1.84
C LEU A 243 12.99 -7.60 0.66
N GLN A 244 12.71 -6.33 0.91
CA GLN A 244 12.73 -5.25 -0.07
C GLN A 244 14.07 -4.51 -0.10
N LYS A 245 14.40 -3.89 -1.23
CA LYS A 245 15.50 -2.93 -1.36
C LYS A 245 14.99 -1.58 -1.82
N ARG A 246 15.15 -0.55 -1.01
CA ARG A 246 14.93 0.85 -1.41
C ARG A 246 16.15 1.38 -2.15
N LEU A 247 15.92 2.06 -3.24
CA LEU A 247 16.92 2.62 -4.14
C LEU A 247 16.56 4.07 -4.48
N PRO A 248 17.56 4.96 -4.64
CA PRO A 248 17.32 6.30 -5.15
C PRO A 248 16.64 6.27 -6.53
N TYR A 249 15.72 7.19 -6.76
CA TYR A 249 14.97 7.25 -8.03
C TYR A 249 15.89 7.40 -9.27
N LYS A 250 17.01 8.11 -9.14
CA LYS A 250 18.03 8.24 -10.21
C LYS A 250 18.59 6.90 -10.70
N CYS A 251 18.52 5.85 -9.87
CA CYS A 251 18.99 4.52 -10.23
C CYS A 251 18.01 3.78 -11.17
N LEU A 252 16.89 4.39 -11.54
CA LEU A 252 15.89 3.76 -12.41
C LEU A 252 16.48 3.40 -13.79
N ALA A 253 17.40 4.22 -14.32
CA ALA A 253 18.10 3.95 -15.58
C ALA A 253 18.92 2.64 -15.56
N ASP A 254 19.35 2.19 -14.38
CA ASP A 254 20.15 0.98 -14.20
C ASP A 254 19.32 -0.22 -13.74
N TYR A 255 17.98 -0.16 -13.90
CA TYR A 255 17.04 -1.14 -13.35
C TYR A 255 17.43 -2.60 -13.63
N GLU A 256 17.77 -2.96 -14.86
CA GLU A 256 18.12 -4.34 -15.21
C GLU A 256 19.37 -4.85 -14.49
N THR A 257 20.36 -4.01 -14.28
CA THR A 257 21.56 -4.33 -13.52
C THR A 257 21.21 -4.50 -12.03
N LEU A 258 20.37 -3.63 -11.50
CA LEU A 258 19.93 -3.69 -10.11
C LEU A 258 19.03 -4.91 -9.83
N ARG A 259 18.14 -5.23 -10.74
CA ARG A 259 17.29 -6.43 -10.69
C ARG A 259 18.17 -7.69 -10.60
N ARG A 260 19.15 -7.85 -11.49
CA ARG A 260 20.09 -8.99 -11.46
C ARG A 260 20.88 -9.03 -10.15
N LYS A 261 21.41 -7.89 -9.70
CA LYS A 261 22.18 -7.79 -8.45
C LYS A 261 21.38 -8.23 -7.22
N TRP A 262 20.10 -7.86 -7.14
CA TRP A 262 19.29 -8.04 -5.94
C TRP A 262 18.38 -9.28 -5.98
N SER A 263 18.12 -9.89 -7.13
CA SER A 263 17.20 -11.02 -7.29
C SER A 263 17.56 -12.25 -6.44
N GLY A 264 18.83 -12.44 -6.08
CA GLY A 264 19.25 -13.53 -5.18
C GLY A 264 18.88 -13.32 -3.71
N SER A 265 18.65 -12.07 -3.27
CA SER A 265 18.49 -11.74 -1.84
C SER A 265 17.28 -10.85 -1.52
N ARG A 266 16.64 -10.27 -2.51
CA ARG A 266 15.48 -9.38 -2.36
C ARG A 266 14.32 -9.87 -3.23
N TRP A 267 13.10 -9.52 -2.81
CA TRP A 267 11.87 -9.90 -3.50
C TRP A 267 11.27 -8.75 -4.29
N SER A 268 11.63 -7.52 -3.90
CA SER A 268 11.19 -6.30 -4.58
C SER A 268 12.22 -5.17 -4.49
N LEU A 269 12.12 -4.24 -5.43
CA LEU A 269 12.82 -2.96 -5.45
C LEU A 269 11.80 -1.84 -5.31
N THR A 270 12.15 -0.78 -4.58
CA THR A 270 11.29 0.40 -4.47
C THR A 270 12.12 1.64 -4.77
N PHE A 271 11.56 2.56 -5.54
CA PHE A 271 12.15 3.81 -5.98
C PHE A 271 11.33 5.00 -5.45
N PRO A 272 11.35 5.27 -4.13
CA PRO A 272 10.42 6.21 -3.52
C PRO A 272 10.56 7.63 -4.08
N ASP A 273 9.42 8.30 -4.24
CA ASP A 273 9.38 9.65 -4.81
C ASP A 273 10.19 10.67 -3.98
N TYR A 274 10.17 10.57 -2.65
CA TYR A 274 10.97 11.45 -1.78
C TYR A 274 12.49 11.29 -1.98
N MET A 275 12.93 10.24 -2.68
CA MET A 275 14.32 10.03 -3.08
C MET A 275 14.62 10.56 -4.50
N ARG A 276 13.68 11.25 -5.16
CA ARG A 276 13.91 11.92 -6.46
C ARG A 276 14.87 13.10 -6.32
N GLN A 277 14.71 13.86 -5.26
CA GLN A 277 15.62 14.96 -4.90
C GLN A 277 16.54 14.47 -3.80
N ASN A 278 17.82 14.87 -3.83
CA ASN A 278 18.77 14.63 -2.73
C ASN A 278 18.41 15.50 -1.49
N ILE A 279 17.13 15.61 -1.14
CA ILE A 279 16.69 16.28 0.07
C ILE A 279 16.81 15.25 1.18
N THR A 280 17.87 15.40 1.98
CA THR A 280 17.99 14.78 3.29
C THR A 280 16.89 15.40 4.15
N VAL A 281 15.69 14.83 4.12
CA VAL A 281 14.72 15.12 5.17
C VAL A 281 15.26 14.39 6.38
N GLN A 282 15.88 15.15 7.29
CA GLN A 282 16.13 14.68 8.64
C GLN A 282 14.74 14.40 9.26
N VAL A 283 14.46 13.13 9.49
CA VAL A 283 13.30 12.62 10.23
C VAL A 283 13.64 12.59 11.72
#